data_054b66c2ddd8c376e98affb89a72a9cf
#
_entry.id   054b66c2ddd8c376e98affb89a72a9cf
#
_cell.length_a   1.000
_cell.length_b   1.000
_cell.length_c   1.000
_cell.angle_alpha   90.00
_cell.angle_beta   90.00
_cell.angle_gamma   90.00
#
_symmetry.space_group_name_H-M   'P 1'
#
loop_
_entity.id
_entity.type
_entity.pdbx_description
1 polymer ?
#
loop_
_entity_poly.entity_id
_entity_poly.type
_entity_poly.pdbx_seq_one_letter_code
_entity_poly.pdbx_strand_id
1 'polypeptide(L)'
;MTYVNEMKSKHGGITAHIVKTEKFKTVSLTFKMLAPLTKELVTKRALFPHVLLRGTESRPKTADLRSYFDELYGTSVSADLTKKGERHVITFRLEIPNEKYLKDRTPLLEKGLQLLSELVFSPALENGAFLPLYVTQEKRTLKQRIQAVYDDKMRYSNLRLVQEMCKSEPYALHVNGEFDDVEHITPQDLYEAYQKAIREDQLDLYVIGDVDTDQVKTAVDTYFKTEERELKPFERSAANEQPDPKEVIDEEDVKQGKLNIGFRTNTTYTDPDYPALQVFNGLFGGFSHSKLFINVREKASLAYYAASRVESFKGLLMVMSGIEVKNYKQAVTIIEEQFQAMQNGDFSEDDIAQTKAVIKNQVLETIDTAYGLAEFLYQQASAQVEIPIERFLDNIEKVTKEDIINVGKNIKLDTTYFLKGTGGAS
;
A
#
# COMPACT_ATOMS: atom_id res chain seq x y z
N MET A 1 -13.26 -21.20 14.16
CA MET A 1 -14.19 -20.49 13.24
C MET A 1 -13.38 -20.03 12.06
N THR A 2 -13.82 -20.29 10.84
CA THR A 2 -13.15 -19.76 9.66
C THR A 2 -13.68 -18.36 9.41
N TYR A 3 -12.81 -17.33 9.44
CA TYR A 3 -13.22 -15.93 9.21
C TYR A 3 -13.53 -15.67 7.75
N VAL A 4 -12.76 -16.29 6.84
CA VAL A 4 -12.88 -16.07 5.39
C VAL A 4 -12.67 -17.39 4.67
N ASN A 5 -13.54 -17.67 3.69
CA ASN A 5 -13.37 -18.79 2.78
C ASN A 5 -13.00 -18.21 1.40
N GLU A 6 -11.71 -18.22 1.09
CA GLU A 6 -11.15 -17.79 -0.18
C GLU A 6 -11.03 -18.99 -1.11
N MET A 7 -11.60 -18.88 -2.31
CA MET A 7 -11.38 -19.84 -3.39
C MET A 7 -10.45 -19.22 -4.43
N LYS A 8 -9.35 -19.90 -4.74
CA LYS A 8 -8.39 -19.49 -5.74
C LYS A 8 -8.54 -20.33 -7.00
N SER A 9 -8.45 -19.70 -8.19
CA SER A 9 -8.41 -20.38 -9.46
C SER A 9 -7.50 -19.64 -10.45
N LYS A 10 -6.79 -20.39 -11.30
CA LYS A 10 -5.93 -19.82 -12.34
C LYS A 10 -6.69 -19.73 -13.65
N HIS A 11 -6.55 -18.59 -14.35
CA HIS A 11 -7.16 -18.31 -15.64
C HIS A 11 -6.10 -17.65 -16.53
N GLY A 12 -5.39 -18.46 -17.32
CA GLY A 12 -4.19 -18.01 -18.02
C GLY A 12 -3.14 -17.45 -17.04
N GLY A 13 -2.73 -16.21 -17.25
CA GLY A 13 -1.77 -15.53 -16.37
C GLY A 13 -2.36 -14.82 -15.14
N ILE A 14 -3.66 -15.00 -14.86
CA ILE A 14 -4.36 -14.33 -13.75
C ILE A 14 -4.69 -15.35 -12.67
N THR A 15 -4.52 -14.98 -11.41
CA THR A 15 -5.08 -15.69 -10.27
C THR A 15 -6.36 -14.98 -9.80
N ALA A 16 -7.51 -15.67 -9.90
CA ALA A 16 -8.76 -15.17 -9.36
C ALA A 16 -8.92 -15.64 -7.90
N HIS A 17 -9.23 -14.70 -7.03
CA HIS A 17 -9.48 -14.83 -5.60
C HIS A 17 -10.95 -14.52 -5.33
N ILE A 18 -11.75 -15.53 -5.10
CA ILE A 18 -13.19 -15.40 -4.94
C ILE A 18 -13.56 -15.58 -3.49
N VAL A 19 -14.18 -14.57 -2.87
CA VAL A 19 -14.72 -14.64 -1.52
C VAL A 19 -16.23 -14.43 -1.56
N LYS A 20 -16.97 -15.52 -1.45
CA LYS A 20 -18.41 -15.49 -1.34
C LYS A 20 -18.81 -15.07 0.08
N THR A 21 -19.55 -13.96 0.19
CA THR A 21 -20.04 -13.44 1.45
C THR A 21 -21.32 -12.63 1.26
N GLU A 22 -22.30 -12.82 2.15
CA GLU A 22 -23.56 -12.07 2.18
C GLU A 22 -23.46 -10.76 3.00
N LYS A 23 -22.29 -10.44 3.55
CA LYS A 23 -22.09 -9.24 4.38
C LYS A 23 -22.33 -7.93 3.62
N PHE A 24 -22.11 -7.92 2.29
CA PHE A 24 -22.14 -6.71 1.48
C PHE A 24 -23.31 -6.72 0.51
N LYS A 25 -23.93 -5.54 0.32
CA LYS A 25 -24.95 -5.34 -0.72
C LYS A 25 -24.36 -5.01 -2.08
N THR A 26 -23.06 -4.85 -2.16
CA THR A 26 -22.28 -4.60 -3.36
C THR A 26 -21.38 -5.78 -3.66
N VAL A 27 -20.87 -5.87 -4.90
CA VAL A 27 -19.78 -6.75 -5.26
C VAL A 27 -18.57 -5.88 -5.56
N SER A 28 -17.47 -6.18 -4.88
CA SER A 28 -16.18 -5.52 -5.09
C SER A 28 -15.30 -6.35 -6.03
N LEU A 29 -14.88 -5.72 -7.12
CA LEU A 29 -13.94 -6.26 -8.09
C LEU A 29 -12.63 -5.48 -7.98
N THR A 30 -11.54 -6.14 -7.58
CA THR A 30 -10.24 -5.49 -7.42
C THR A 30 -9.20 -6.23 -8.25
N PHE A 31 -8.66 -5.57 -9.27
CA PHE A 31 -7.62 -6.11 -10.13
C PHE A 31 -6.28 -5.48 -9.78
N LYS A 32 -5.27 -6.31 -9.56
CA LYS A 32 -3.95 -5.88 -9.11
C LYS A 32 -2.85 -6.35 -10.05
N MET A 33 -1.89 -5.47 -10.29
CA MET A 33 -0.72 -5.71 -11.13
C MET A 33 0.55 -5.41 -10.31
N LEU A 34 1.38 -6.41 -10.09
CA LEU A 34 2.59 -6.32 -9.28
C LEU A 34 3.83 -6.52 -10.16
N ALA A 35 4.76 -5.58 -10.07
CA ALA A 35 6.06 -5.65 -10.74
C ALA A 35 7.19 -5.17 -9.84
N PRO A 36 8.47 -5.44 -10.15
CA PRO A 36 9.59 -4.78 -9.50
C PRO A 36 9.50 -3.26 -9.63
N LEU A 37 9.89 -2.56 -8.58
CA LEU A 37 9.99 -1.10 -8.57
C LEU A 37 11.33 -0.71 -9.20
N THR A 38 11.29 -0.11 -10.38
CA THR A 38 12.49 0.31 -11.10
C THR A 38 12.38 1.75 -11.58
N LYS A 39 13.52 2.44 -11.68
CA LYS A 39 13.56 3.84 -12.12
C LYS A 39 13.00 4.03 -13.53
N GLU A 40 13.26 3.07 -14.42
CA GLU A 40 12.86 3.14 -15.83
C GLU A 40 11.35 3.05 -16.02
N LEU A 41 10.65 2.35 -15.11
CA LEU A 41 9.23 2.05 -15.27
C LEU A 41 8.31 2.77 -14.29
N VAL A 42 8.80 3.21 -13.13
CA VAL A 42 7.94 3.74 -12.06
C VAL A 42 7.04 4.88 -12.51
N THR A 43 7.58 5.87 -13.25
CA THR A 43 6.80 7.02 -13.71
C THR A 43 5.77 6.63 -14.80
N LYS A 44 6.15 5.74 -15.72
CA LYS A 44 5.25 5.20 -16.74
C LYS A 44 4.13 4.35 -16.10
N ARG A 45 4.48 3.51 -15.13
CA ARG A 45 3.52 2.71 -14.36
C ARG A 45 2.59 3.57 -13.51
N ALA A 46 3.04 4.73 -13.07
CA ALA A 46 2.19 5.69 -12.37
C ALA A 46 1.21 6.43 -13.31
N LEU A 47 1.53 6.51 -14.60
CA LEU A 47 0.75 7.26 -15.57
C LEU A 47 -0.32 6.42 -16.27
N PHE A 48 0.05 5.23 -16.84
CA PHE A 48 -0.85 4.50 -17.72
C PHE A 48 -2.16 4.04 -17.06
N PRO A 49 -2.25 3.68 -15.76
CA PRO A 49 -3.52 3.24 -15.17
C PRO A 49 -4.60 4.32 -15.26
N HIS A 50 -4.21 5.57 -15.15
CA HIS A 50 -5.14 6.69 -15.24
C HIS A 50 -5.54 7.00 -16.69
N VAL A 51 -4.65 6.74 -17.66
CA VAL A 51 -4.98 6.80 -19.09
C VAL A 51 -5.98 5.71 -19.47
N LEU A 52 -5.82 4.48 -18.94
CA LEU A 52 -6.77 3.38 -19.15
C LEU A 52 -8.20 3.74 -18.72
N LEU A 53 -8.36 4.51 -17.65
CA LEU A 53 -9.68 4.95 -17.16
C LEU A 53 -10.31 6.06 -17.99
N ARG A 54 -9.67 6.52 -19.07
CA ARG A 54 -10.22 7.57 -19.94
C ARG A 54 -11.09 7.05 -21.06
N GLY A 55 -10.90 5.80 -21.46
CA GLY A 55 -11.70 5.18 -22.52
C GLY A 55 -11.22 3.77 -22.87
N THR A 56 -12.11 2.97 -23.38
CA THR A 56 -11.85 1.63 -23.91
C THR A 56 -12.02 1.61 -25.42
N GLU A 57 -11.63 0.52 -26.07
CA GLU A 57 -11.85 0.34 -27.51
C GLU A 57 -13.35 0.48 -27.88
N SER A 58 -14.23 -0.10 -27.05
CA SER A 58 -15.68 -0.06 -27.23
C SER A 58 -16.29 1.32 -26.89
N ARG A 59 -15.66 2.08 -26.00
CA ARG A 59 -16.09 3.40 -25.51
C ARG A 59 -14.88 4.33 -25.45
N PRO A 60 -14.41 4.84 -26.62
CA PRO A 60 -13.16 5.60 -26.66
C PRO A 60 -13.25 7.00 -26.05
N LYS A 61 -14.46 7.53 -25.86
CA LYS A 61 -14.64 8.84 -25.21
C LYS A 61 -14.95 8.70 -23.74
N THR A 62 -14.30 9.51 -22.91
CA THR A 62 -14.54 9.53 -21.45
C THR A 62 -16.01 9.78 -21.09
N ALA A 63 -16.75 10.57 -21.88
CA ALA A 63 -18.17 10.81 -21.67
C ALA A 63 -19.01 9.54 -21.84
N ASP A 64 -18.74 8.77 -22.90
CA ASP A 64 -19.47 7.52 -23.18
C ASP A 64 -19.18 6.47 -22.09
N LEU A 65 -17.93 6.42 -21.62
CA LEU A 65 -17.54 5.53 -20.55
C LEU A 65 -18.24 5.90 -19.23
N ARG A 66 -18.33 7.18 -18.90
CA ARG A 66 -19.06 7.68 -17.73
C ARG A 66 -20.56 7.41 -17.81
N SER A 67 -21.16 7.64 -18.97
CA SER A 67 -22.58 7.28 -19.19
C SER A 67 -22.82 5.78 -18.94
N TYR A 68 -21.90 4.94 -19.36
CA TYR A 68 -21.99 3.51 -19.10
C TYR A 68 -21.85 3.15 -17.60
N PHE A 69 -21.03 3.89 -16.83
CA PHE A 69 -21.02 3.72 -15.37
C PHE A 69 -22.36 4.06 -14.72
N ASP A 70 -23.03 5.10 -15.22
CA ASP A 70 -24.36 5.47 -14.74
C ASP A 70 -25.42 4.41 -15.11
N GLU A 71 -25.35 3.83 -16.31
CA GLU A 71 -26.18 2.69 -16.73
C GLU A 71 -25.98 1.45 -15.86
N LEU A 72 -24.78 1.29 -15.28
CA LEU A 72 -24.46 0.25 -14.31
C LEU A 72 -24.74 0.70 -12.86
N TYR A 73 -25.79 1.49 -12.66
CA TYR A 73 -26.27 1.97 -11.35
C TYR A 73 -25.25 2.82 -10.60
N GLY A 74 -24.51 3.65 -11.30
CA GLY A 74 -23.52 4.53 -10.68
C GLY A 74 -22.26 3.78 -10.22
N THR A 75 -21.86 2.77 -10.96
CA THR A 75 -20.60 2.03 -10.73
C THR A 75 -19.43 2.98 -10.58
N SER A 76 -18.64 2.79 -9.54
CA SER A 76 -17.42 3.57 -9.32
C SER A 76 -16.19 2.78 -9.76
N VAL A 77 -15.28 3.45 -10.47
CA VAL A 77 -13.99 2.88 -10.90
C VAL A 77 -12.87 3.81 -10.49
N SER A 78 -11.82 3.24 -9.91
CA SER A 78 -10.61 3.99 -9.54
C SER A 78 -9.35 3.18 -9.84
N ALA A 79 -8.22 3.90 -9.97
CA ALA A 79 -6.90 3.31 -10.02
C ALA A 79 -6.02 3.94 -8.92
N ASP A 80 -5.34 3.08 -8.16
CA ASP A 80 -4.43 3.47 -7.09
C ASP A 80 -3.06 2.82 -7.27
N LEU A 81 -2.05 3.44 -6.68
CA LEU A 81 -0.66 3.01 -6.71
C LEU A 81 -0.13 2.85 -5.30
N THR A 82 0.51 1.72 -5.04
CA THR A 82 1.17 1.45 -3.75
C THR A 82 2.51 0.75 -3.94
N LYS A 83 3.31 0.69 -2.87
CA LYS A 83 4.51 -0.15 -2.80
C LYS A 83 4.31 -1.30 -1.82
N LYS A 84 4.86 -2.46 -2.14
CA LYS A 84 5.03 -3.59 -1.23
C LYS A 84 6.53 -3.93 -1.21
N GLY A 85 7.28 -3.32 -0.27
CA GLY A 85 8.74 -3.32 -0.36
C GLY A 85 9.22 -2.73 -1.69
N GLU A 86 10.12 -3.41 -2.38
CA GLU A 86 10.69 -2.99 -3.67
C GLU A 86 9.84 -3.42 -4.88
N ARG A 87 8.52 -3.50 -4.68
CA ARG A 87 7.58 -3.80 -5.76
C ARG A 87 6.51 -2.71 -5.87
N HIS A 88 6.16 -2.41 -7.11
CA HIS A 88 5.15 -1.43 -7.48
C HIS A 88 3.84 -2.14 -7.78
N VAL A 89 2.77 -1.74 -7.11
CA VAL A 89 1.43 -2.32 -7.26
C VAL A 89 0.50 -1.29 -7.88
N ILE A 90 -0.12 -1.66 -8.98
CA ILE A 90 -1.24 -0.94 -9.57
C ILE A 90 -2.52 -1.68 -9.16
N THR A 91 -3.50 -0.96 -8.66
CA THR A 91 -4.79 -1.51 -8.25
C THR A 91 -5.92 -0.82 -8.98
N PHE A 92 -6.71 -1.55 -9.75
CA PHE A 92 -7.99 -1.09 -10.28
C PHE A 92 -9.10 -1.61 -9.37
N ARG A 93 -10.01 -0.72 -8.97
CA ARG A 93 -11.18 -1.08 -8.18
C ARG A 93 -12.44 -0.70 -8.92
N LEU A 94 -13.36 -1.63 -8.92
CA LEU A 94 -14.69 -1.44 -9.46
C LEU A 94 -15.69 -1.97 -8.44
N GLU A 95 -16.65 -1.16 -8.05
CA GLU A 95 -17.70 -1.55 -7.13
C GLU A 95 -19.06 -1.42 -7.79
N ILE A 96 -19.84 -2.49 -7.76
CA ILE A 96 -21.17 -2.58 -8.37
C ILE A 96 -22.19 -2.98 -7.32
N PRO A 97 -23.44 -2.50 -7.41
CA PRO A 97 -24.54 -3.06 -6.62
C PRO A 97 -24.71 -4.55 -6.94
N ASN A 98 -25.09 -5.34 -5.93
CA ASN A 98 -25.44 -6.73 -6.20
C ASN A 98 -26.85 -6.78 -6.83
N GLU A 99 -26.94 -7.43 -8.00
CA GLU A 99 -28.17 -7.54 -8.80
C GLU A 99 -29.34 -8.21 -8.06
N LYS A 100 -29.07 -9.01 -7.02
CA LYS A 100 -30.09 -9.60 -6.16
C LYS A 100 -30.98 -8.57 -5.45
N TYR A 101 -30.48 -7.35 -5.26
CA TYR A 101 -31.20 -6.26 -4.60
C TYR A 101 -31.88 -5.30 -5.59
N LEU A 102 -31.77 -5.55 -6.90
CA LEU A 102 -32.35 -4.72 -7.95
C LEU A 102 -33.68 -5.31 -8.47
N LYS A 103 -34.54 -4.43 -8.98
CA LYS A 103 -35.86 -4.83 -9.52
C LYS A 103 -35.76 -5.47 -10.89
N ASP A 104 -34.86 -5.03 -11.74
CA ASP A 104 -34.76 -5.39 -13.16
C ASP A 104 -33.85 -6.58 -13.47
N ARG A 105 -33.15 -7.11 -12.48
CA ARG A 105 -32.23 -8.25 -12.61
C ARG A 105 -31.20 -8.11 -13.72
N THR A 106 -30.76 -6.89 -14.03
CA THR A 106 -29.61 -6.67 -14.92
C THR A 106 -28.41 -7.49 -14.43
N PRO A 107 -27.71 -8.28 -15.26
CA PRO A 107 -26.59 -9.11 -14.83
C PRO A 107 -25.35 -8.25 -14.53
N LEU A 108 -25.37 -7.54 -13.41
CA LEU A 108 -24.34 -6.54 -13.08
C LEU A 108 -22.99 -7.15 -12.79
N LEU A 109 -22.94 -8.34 -12.17
CA LEU A 109 -21.69 -9.05 -11.94
C LEU A 109 -20.94 -9.32 -13.24
N GLU A 110 -21.63 -9.88 -14.25
CA GLU A 110 -21.03 -10.17 -15.55
C GLU A 110 -20.60 -8.89 -16.27
N LYS A 111 -21.47 -7.86 -16.30
CA LYS A 111 -21.16 -6.57 -16.92
C LYS A 111 -20.00 -5.85 -16.21
N GLY A 112 -19.90 -5.96 -14.89
CA GLY A 112 -18.79 -5.39 -14.11
C GLY A 112 -17.47 -6.08 -14.40
N LEU A 113 -17.45 -7.42 -14.49
CA LEU A 113 -16.26 -8.17 -14.87
C LEU A 113 -15.85 -7.87 -16.32
N GLN A 114 -16.80 -7.79 -17.26
CA GLN A 114 -16.54 -7.37 -18.63
C GLN A 114 -15.94 -5.95 -18.67
N LEU A 115 -16.56 -4.99 -17.97
CA LEU A 115 -16.07 -3.61 -17.92
C LEU A 115 -14.67 -3.52 -17.35
N LEU A 116 -14.38 -4.21 -16.25
CA LEU A 116 -13.06 -4.22 -15.64
C LEU A 116 -12.01 -4.80 -16.60
N SER A 117 -12.37 -5.88 -17.30
CA SER A 117 -11.52 -6.45 -18.35
C SER A 117 -11.29 -5.48 -19.50
N GLU A 118 -12.34 -4.83 -20.02
CA GLU A 118 -12.20 -3.81 -21.09
C GLU A 118 -11.27 -2.68 -20.67
N LEU A 119 -11.42 -2.16 -19.46
CA LEU A 119 -10.58 -1.10 -18.92
C LEU A 119 -9.10 -1.48 -18.84
N VAL A 120 -8.82 -2.73 -18.45
CA VAL A 120 -7.43 -3.18 -18.26
C VAL A 120 -6.80 -3.68 -19.55
N PHE A 121 -7.55 -4.38 -20.43
CA PHE A 121 -6.99 -5.12 -21.57
C PHE A 121 -7.35 -4.57 -22.95
N SER A 122 -8.35 -3.68 -23.04
CA SER A 122 -8.81 -3.13 -24.31
C SER A 122 -8.87 -1.60 -24.28
N PRO A 123 -7.72 -0.94 -24.10
CA PRO A 123 -7.67 0.53 -24.02
C PRO A 123 -8.04 1.18 -25.37
N ALA A 124 -8.57 2.40 -25.31
CA ALA A 124 -8.71 3.24 -26.48
C ALA A 124 -7.34 3.62 -27.05
N LEU A 125 -7.11 3.33 -28.32
CA LEU A 125 -5.85 3.60 -29.03
C LEU A 125 -6.06 4.46 -30.25
N GLU A 126 -5.02 5.20 -30.63
CA GLU A 126 -4.91 5.93 -31.88
C GLU A 126 -3.56 5.62 -32.51
N ASN A 127 -3.57 5.18 -33.78
CA ASN A 127 -2.35 4.79 -34.52
C ASN A 127 -1.45 3.78 -33.77
N GLY A 128 -2.03 2.85 -33.01
CA GLY A 128 -1.29 1.80 -32.29
C GLY A 128 -0.65 2.27 -30.98
N ALA A 129 -1.00 3.46 -30.46
CA ALA A 129 -0.54 4.01 -29.20
C ALA A 129 -1.71 4.55 -28.38
N PHE A 130 -1.48 4.96 -27.14
CA PHE A 130 -2.49 5.69 -26.35
C PHE A 130 -2.86 7.02 -27.00
N LEU A 131 -4.11 7.47 -26.83
CA LEU A 131 -4.57 8.76 -27.36
C LEU A 131 -3.72 9.91 -26.77
N PRO A 132 -3.07 10.74 -27.63
CA PRO A 132 -2.22 11.82 -27.15
C PRO A 132 -2.94 12.80 -26.20
N LEU A 133 -4.23 13.04 -26.46
CA LEU A 133 -5.07 13.88 -25.61
C LEU A 133 -5.12 13.36 -24.16
N TYR A 134 -5.37 12.06 -23.97
CA TYR A 134 -5.48 11.48 -22.65
C TYR A 134 -4.14 11.40 -21.93
N VAL A 135 -3.08 11.06 -22.65
CA VAL A 135 -1.71 11.08 -22.11
C VAL A 135 -1.35 12.49 -21.62
N THR A 136 -1.62 13.52 -22.41
CA THR A 136 -1.34 14.91 -22.03
C THR A 136 -2.12 15.33 -20.78
N GLN A 137 -3.41 15.00 -20.70
CA GLN A 137 -4.23 15.31 -19.54
C GLN A 137 -3.73 14.62 -18.27
N GLU A 138 -3.41 13.30 -18.36
CA GLU A 138 -2.95 12.55 -17.20
C GLU A 138 -1.51 12.89 -16.79
N LYS A 139 -0.63 13.27 -17.70
CA LYS A 139 0.69 13.86 -17.38
C LYS A 139 0.53 15.09 -16.49
N ARG A 140 -0.37 15.98 -16.83
CA ARG A 140 -0.66 17.16 -15.99
C ARG A 140 -1.16 16.77 -14.60
N THR A 141 -2.08 15.80 -14.53
CA THR A 141 -2.62 15.31 -13.26
C THR A 141 -1.55 14.61 -12.43
N LEU A 142 -0.67 13.80 -13.05
CA LEU A 142 0.42 13.12 -12.36
C LEU A 142 1.43 14.11 -11.78
N LYS A 143 1.81 15.15 -12.54
CA LYS A 143 2.66 16.24 -12.03
C LYS A 143 2.05 16.90 -10.78
N GLN A 144 0.74 17.17 -10.79
CA GLN A 144 0.04 17.72 -9.62
C GLN A 144 0.06 16.76 -8.42
N ARG A 145 -0.10 15.44 -8.64
CA ARG A 145 -0.02 14.45 -7.57
C ARG A 145 1.39 14.37 -6.97
N ILE A 146 2.43 14.43 -7.80
CA ILE A 146 3.82 14.45 -7.33
C ILE A 146 4.05 15.73 -6.53
N GLN A 147 3.65 16.89 -7.05
CA GLN A 147 3.81 18.17 -6.36
C GLN A 147 3.08 18.22 -5.02
N ALA A 148 1.88 17.64 -4.92
CA ALA A 148 1.11 17.59 -3.67
C ALA A 148 1.84 16.87 -2.52
N VAL A 149 2.78 15.98 -2.81
CA VAL A 149 3.63 15.34 -1.79
C VAL A 149 4.63 16.35 -1.21
N TYR A 150 5.20 17.22 -2.05
CA TYR A 150 6.13 18.27 -1.61
C TYR A 150 5.42 19.38 -0.84
N ASP A 151 4.16 19.65 -1.16
CA ASP A 151 3.35 20.66 -0.48
C ASP A 151 2.91 20.19 0.92
N ASP A 152 2.62 18.89 1.09
CA ASP A 152 2.34 18.27 2.39
C ASP A 152 3.66 17.93 3.12
N LYS A 153 4.08 18.81 4.02
CA LYS A 153 5.38 18.69 4.70
C LYS A 153 5.52 17.44 5.58
N MET A 154 4.44 16.83 6.02
CA MET A 154 4.48 15.54 6.71
C MET A 154 4.79 14.40 5.72
N ARG A 155 4.12 14.38 4.56
CA ARG A 155 4.41 13.40 3.50
C ARG A 155 5.80 13.60 2.92
N TYR A 156 6.18 14.83 2.68
CA TYR A 156 7.52 15.18 2.20
C TYR A 156 8.61 14.69 3.14
N SER A 157 8.50 14.99 4.44
CA SER A 157 9.50 14.55 5.42
C SER A 157 9.62 13.02 5.53
N ASN A 158 8.50 12.30 5.41
CA ASN A 158 8.51 10.84 5.32
C ASN A 158 9.21 10.33 4.05
N LEU A 159 8.93 10.96 2.90
CA LEU A 159 9.59 10.64 1.65
C LEU A 159 11.09 10.85 1.75
N ARG A 160 11.52 12.00 2.30
CA ARG A 160 12.95 12.32 2.50
C ARG A 160 13.64 11.33 3.42
N LEU A 161 13.01 10.96 4.56
CA LEU A 161 13.55 9.89 5.40
C LEU A 161 13.79 8.60 4.60
N VAL A 162 12.81 8.14 3.83
CA VAL A 162 12.93 6.91 3.02
C VAL A 162 14.01 7.05 1.96
N GLN A 163 14.10 8.19 1.28
CA GLN A 163 15.15 8.45 0.30
C GLN A 163 16.56 8.42 0.92
N GLU A 164 16.71 8.99 2.11
CA GLU A 164 17.99 8.96 2.81
C GLU A 164 18.34 7.56 3.33
N MET A 165 17.39 6.83 3.92
CA MET A 165 17.60 5.45 4.37
C MET A 165 17.95 4.50 3.23
N CYS A 166 17.25 4.64 2.12
CA CYS A 166 17.26 3.68 1.01
C CYS A 166 17.95 4.24 -0.26
N LYS A 167 18.91 5.16 -0.11
CA LYS A 167 19.49 5.92 -1.22
C LYS A 167 19.99 5.08 -2.40
N SER A 168 20.50 3.89 -2.14
CA SER A 168 20.99 2.93 -3.16
C SER A 168 20.01 1.80 -3.46
N GLU A 169 18.79 1.86 -2.93
CA GLU A 169 17.80 0.81 -3.01
C GLU A 169 16.59 1.25 -3.84
N PRO A 170 15.95 0.36 -4.59
CA PRO A 170 14.73 0.70 -5.34
C PRO A 170 13.63 1.33 -4.48
N TYR A 171 13.58 0.99 -3.18
CA TYR A 171 12.58 1.52 -2.26
C TYR A 171 12.63 3.05 -2.08
N ALA A 172 13.76 3.70 -2.39
CA ALA A 172 13.87 5.16 -2.38
C ALA A 172 12.96 5.84 -3.42
N LEU A 173 12.62 5.13 -4.51
CA LEU A 173 11.77 5.69 -5.56
C LEU A 173 10.37 6.01 -5.04
N HIS A 174 9.86 7.17 -5.42
CA HIS A 174 8.48 7.54 -5.11
C HIS A 174 7.48 6.73 -5.95
N VAL A 175 6.35 6.35 -5.35
CA VAL A 175 5.33 5.51 -6.02
C VAL A 175 4.74 6.15 -7.29
N ASN A 176 4.70 7.48 -7.36
CA ASN A 176 4.25 8.23 -8.53
C ASN A 176 5.38 8.54 -9.54
N GLY A 177 6.60 8.04 -9.30
CA GLY A 177 7.76 8.35 -10.12
C GLY A 177 8.32 9.76 -9.90
N GLU A 178 9.05 10.26 -10.88
CA GLU A 178 9.79 11.52 -10.81
C GLU A 178 9.13 12.60 -11.68
N PHE A 179 9.08 13.83 -11.15
CA PHE A 179 8.40 14.95 -11.80
C PHE A 179 8.96 15.26 -13.20
N ASP A 180 10.29 15.25 -13.34
CA ASP A 180 10.97 15.58 -14.59
C ASP A 180 10.78 14.49 -15.66
N ASP A 181 10.68 13.22 -15.25
CA ASP A 181 10.46 12.12 -16.18
C ASP A 181 9.11 12.21 -16.90
N VAL A 182 8.08 12.78 -16.25
CA VAL A 182 6.72 12.86 -16.79
C VAL A 182 6.69 13.55 -18.14
N GLU A 183 7.49 14.63 -18.35
CA GLU A 183 7.48 15.39 -19.61
C GLU A 183 7.97 14.56 -20.79
N HIS A 184 8.92 13.69 -20.56
CA HIS A 184 9.59 12.90 -21.61
C HIS A 184 8.81 11.66 -22.07
N ILE A 185 7.73 11.28 -21.37
CA ILE A 185 6.93 10.10 -21.74
C ILE A 185 6.07 10.41 -22.97
N THR A 186 6.26 9.68 -24.06
CA THR A 186 5.40 9.73 -25.24
C THR A 186 4.22 8.76 -25.13
N PRO A 187 3.14 8.93 -25.93
CA PRO A 187 2.04 7.97 -26.02
C PRO A 187 2.51 6.55 -26.38
N GLN A 188 3.53 6.44 -27.25
CA GLN A 188 4.11 5.17 -27.67
C GLN A 188 4.90 4.52 -26.53
N ASP A 189 5.81 5.26 -25.88
CA ASP A 189 6.58 4.74 -24.72
C ASP A 189 5.67 4.25 -23.59
N LEU A 190 4.57 4.97 -23.37
CA LEU A 190 3.59 4.61 -22.35
C LEU A 190 2.84 3.34 -22.70
N TYR A 191 2.47 3.17 -23.98
CA TYR A 191 1.79 1.98 -24.46
C TYR A 191 2.71 0.76 -24.42
N GLU A 192 3.98 0.90 -24.76
CA GLU A 192 4.98 -0.16 -24.61
C GLU A 192 5.17 -0.60 -23.16
N ALA A 193 5.23 0.36 -22.23
CA ALA A 193 5.30 0.05 -20.80
C ALA A 193 4.04 -0.67 -20.29
N TYR A 194 2.85 -0.27 -20.76
CA TYR A 194 1.60 -0.97 -20.48
C TYR A 194 1.61 -2.39 -21.04
N GLN A 195 1.98 -2.57 -22.31
CA GLN A 195 2.05 -3.91 -22.93
C GLN A 195 3.02 -4.84 -22.18
N LYS A 196 4.17 -4.29 -21.73
CA LYS A 196 5.12 -5.02 -20.89
C LYS A 196 4.47 -5.43 -19.57
N ALA A 197 3.74 -4.53 -18.91
CA ALA A 197 3.05 -4.82 -17.65
C ALA A 197 2.01 -5.94 -17.83
N ILE A 198 1.20 -5.90 -18.89
CA ILE A 198 0.23 -6.96 -19.19
C ILE A 198 0.90 -8.32 -19.39
N ARG A 199 2.10 -8.38 -19.98
CA ARG A 199 2.82 -9.64 -20.22
C ARG A 199 3.58 -10.17 -19.02
N GLU A 200 4.16 -9.29 -18.19
CA GLU A 200 5.19 -9.66 -17.21
C GLU A 200 4.75 -9.55 -15.75
N ASP A 201 3.74 -8.71 -15.45
CA ASP A 201 3.30 -8.51 -14.06
C ASP A 201 2.62 -9.75 -13.49
N GLN A 202 2.72 -9.95 -12.19
CA GLN A 202 1.79 -10.81 -11.47
C GLN A 202 0.41 -10.14 -11.45
N LEU A 203 -0.61 -10.89 -11.89
CA LEU A 203 -1.98 -10.39 -12.01
C LEU A 203 -2.91 -11.16 -11.06
N ASP A 204 -3.57 -10.42 -10.18
CA ASP A 204 -4.53 -10.97 -9.21
C ASP A 204 -5.88 -10.25 -9.34
N LEU A 205 -6.96 -11.01 -9.43
CA LEU A 205 -8.34 -10.50 -9.47
C LEU A 205 -9.08 -10.96 -8.20
N TYR A 206 -9.51 -10.02 -7.37
CA TYR A 206 -10.34 -10.27 -6.20
C TYR A 206 -11.80 -9.99 -6.54
N VAL A 207 -12.67 -10.97 -6.28
CA VAL A 207 -14.14 -10.85 -6.40
C VAL A 207 -14.75 -11.15 -5.05
N ILE A 208 -15.28 -10.12 -4.38
CA ILE A 208 -15.79 -10.21 -3.01
C ILE A 208 -17.24 -9.75 -2.97
N GLY A 209 -18.14 -10.62 -2.53
CA GLY A 209 -19.55 -10.34 -2.40
C GLY A 209 -20.43 -11.60 -2.41
N ASP A 210 -21.74 -11.40 -2.43
CA ASP A 210 -22.70 -12.51 -2.56
C ASP A 210 -22.83 -12.92 -4.04
N VAL A 211 -21.88 -13.73 -4.49
CA VAL A 211 -21.72 -14.17 -5.88
C VAL A 211 -21.81 -15.69 -6.04
N ASP A 212 -22.16 -16.14 -7.22
CA ASP A 212 -22.00 -17.53 -7.61
C ASP A 212 -20.57 -17.74 -8.13
N THR A 213 -19.86 -18.68 -7.52
CA THR A 213 -18.44 -18.91 -7.81
C THR A 213 -18.19 -19.42 -9.22
N ASP A 214 -19.08 -20.28 -9.75
CA ASP A 214 -18.89 -20.86 -11.08
C ASP A 214 -19.26 -19.84 -12.14
N GLN A 215 -20.24 -18.97 -11.89
CA GLN A 215 -20.52 -17.82 -12.74
C GLN A 215 -19.32 -16.88 -12.82
N VAL A 216 -18.65 -16.57 -11.69
CA VAL A 216 -17.43 -15.75 -11.68
C VAL A 216 -16.34 -16.40 -12.51
N LYS A 217 -16.03 -17.69 -12.30
CA LYS A 217 -15.00 -18.41 -13.09
C LYS A 217 -15.28 -18.36 -14.58
N THR A 218 -16.53 -18.64 -14.98
CA THR A 218 -16.95 -18.60 -16.39
C THR A 218 -16.76 -17.20 -16.99
N ALA A 219 -17.14 -16.15 -16.27
CA ALA A 219 -16.96 -14.78 -16.71
C ALA A 219 -15.47 -14.39 -16.80
N VAL A 220 -14.64 -14.83 -15.84
CA VAL A 220 -13.19 -14.61 -15.90
C VAL A 220 -12.59 -15.31 -17.12
N ASP A 221 -12.92 -16.58 -17.38
CA ASP A 221 -12.47 -17.31 -18.59
C ASP A 221 -12.93 -16.65 -19.89
N THR A 222 -14.08 -16.00 -19.86
CA THR A 222 -14.65 -15.35 -21.06
C THR A 222 -13.98 -14.02 -21.37
N TYR A 223 -13.79 -13.17 -20.36
CA TYR A 223 -13.39 -11.78 -20.54
C TYR A 223 -11.90 -11.52 -20.28
N PHE A 224 -11.26 -12.24 -19.34
CA PHE A 224 -9.86 -11.99 -18.94
C PHE A 224 -8.91 -12.96 -19.64
N LYS A 225 -8.68 -12.72 -20.93
CA LYS A 225 -7.81 -13.59 -21.75
C LYS A 225 -6.37 -13.14 -21.67
N THR A 226 -5.55 -13.89 -20.95
CA THR A 226 -4.10 -13.68 -20.83
C THR A 226 -3.37 -14.99 -21.04
N GLU A 227 -2.14 -14.91 -21.57
CA GLU A 227 -1.28 -16.08 -21.68
C GLU A 227 -0.83 -16.55 -20.29
N GLU A 228 -0.60 -17.86 -20.15
CA GLU A 228 0.01 -18.42 -18.95
C GLU A 228 1.40 -17.83 -18.74
N ARG A 229 1.77 -17.62 -17.47
CA ARG A 229 3.09 -17.10 -17.09
C ARG A 229 3.59 -17.75 -15.82
N GLU A 230 4.90 -17.92 -15.73
CA GLU A 230 5.56 -18.27 -14.50
C GLU A 230 5.80 -17.00 -13.68
N LEU A 231 5.33 -17.01 -12.43
CA LEU A 231 5.61 -15.93 -11.49
C LEU A 231 7.08 -16.02 -11.06
N LYS A 232 7.78 -14.91 -11.15
CA LYS A 232 9.12 -14.83 -10.56
C LYS A 232 9.00 -14.98 -9.03
N PRO A 233 9.89 -15.76 -8.41
CA PRO A 233 9.92 -15.88 -6.96
C PRO A 233 10.01 -14.50 -6.29
N PHE A 234 9.43 -14.39 -5.11
CA PHE A 234 9.63 -13.23 -4.28
C PHE A 234 11.09 -13.19 -3.82
N GLU A 235 11.86 -12.27 -4.40
CA GLU A 235 13.20 -12.00 -3.92
C GLU A 235 13.11 -11.03 -2.73
N ARG A 236 13.58 -11.50 -1.59
CA ARG A 236 13.78 -10.64 -0.43
C ARG A 236 14.90 -9.66 -0.75
N SER A 237 14.68 -8.36 -0.55
CA SER A 237 15.77 -7.39 -0.59
C SER A 237 16.88 -7.87 0.33
N ALA A 238 18.10 -7.99 -0.19
CA ALA A 238 19.24 -8.33 0.66
C ALA A 238 19.26 -7.37 1.85
N ALA A 239 19.50 -7.91 3.05
CA ALA A 239 19.77 -7.05 4.19
C ALA A 239 21.05 -6.29 3.84
N ASN A 240 20.93 -5.00 3.51
CA ASN A 240 22.10 -4.18 3.27
C ASN A 240 22.91 -4.15 4.57
N GLU A 241 24.23 -4.13 4.44
CA GLU A 241 25.13 -3.83 5.56
C GLU A 241 24.53 -2.61 6.28
N GLN A 242 24.39 -2.73 7.61
CA GLN A 242 23.79 -1.66 8.38
C GLN A 242 24.72 -0.44 8.29
N PRO A 243 24.28 0.67 7.68
CA PRO A 243 25.09 1.86 7.67
C PRO A 243 25.23 2.40 9.10
N ASP A 244 26.31 3.12 9.37
CA ASP A 244 26.39 3.90 10.61
C ASP A 244 25.20 4.86 10.68
N PRO A 245 24.56 5.02 11.84
CA PRO A 245 23.44 5.93 12.00
C PRO A 245 23.81 7.35 11.57
N LYS A 246 22.93 7.98 10.79
CA LYS A 246 23.17 9.35 10.29
C LYS A 246 22.05 10.30 10.68
N GLU A 247 22.40 11.56 10.78
CA GLU A 247 21.47 12.67 10.95
C GLU A 247 21.42 13.52 9.69
N VAL A 248 20.21 13.85 9.24
CA VAL A 248 19.96 14.69 8.06
C VAL A 248 18.99 15.80 8.46
N ILE A 249 19.39 17.05 8.22
CA ILE A 249 18.58 18.23 8.52
C ILE A 249 18.37 19.03 7.25
N ASP A 250 17.13 19.14 6.83
CA ASP A 250 16.70 20.03 5.74
C ASP A 250 16.00 21.25 6.35
N GLU A 251 16.12 22.40 5.67
CA GLU A 251 15.50 23.67 6.08
C GLU A 251 14.47 24.11 5.06
N GLU A 252 13.25 24.42 5.52
CA GLU A 252 12.18 24.96 4.68
C GLU A 252 11.31 25.94 5.46
N ASP A 253 10.45 26.67 4.75
CA ASP A 253 9.46 27.55 5.39
C ASP A 253 8.32 26.70 5.99
N VAL A 254 8.55 26.20 7.20
CA VAL A 254 7.57 25.43 7.98
C VAL A 254 7.43 26.01 9.38
N LYS A 255 6.20 26.14 9.86
CA LYS A 255 5.91 26.61 11.24
C LYS A 255 6.27 25.57 12.30
N GLN A 256 6.14 24.31 11.97
CA GLN A 256 6.37 23.18 12.85
C GLN A 256 7.39 22.21 12.23
N GLY A 257 8.45 21.88 12.96
CA GLY A 257 9.42 20.89 12.54
C GLY A 257 8.81 19.50 12.39
N LYS A 258 9.32 18.71 11.43
CA LYS A 258 8.93 17.32 11.21
C LYS A 258 10.13 16.44 11.51
N LEU A 259 10.07 15.72 12.61
CA LEU A 259 11.07 14.75 13.03
C LEU A 259 10.64 13.35 12.60
N ASN A 260 11.47 12.68 11.81
CA ASN A 260 11.26 11.30 11.42
C ASN A 260 12.53 10.50 11.74
N ILE A 261 12.35 9.33 12.38
CA ILE A 261 13.48 8.46 12.73
C ILE A 261 13.20 7.09 12.10
N GLY A 262 14.14 6.60 11.33
CA GLY A 262 14.03 5.34 10.60
C GLY A 262 14.98 4.28 11.18
N PHE A 263 14.44 3.07 11.29
CA PHE A 263 15.15 1.89 11.78
C PHE A 263 15.04 0.75 10.78
N ARG A 264 16.08 -0.09 10.70
CA ARG A 264 16.06 -1.38 10.02
C ARG A 264 15.62 -2.46 11.00
N THR A 265 14.54 -3.18 10.67
CA THR A 265 14.02 -4.22 11.57
C THR A 265 14.65 -5.57 11.34
N ASN A 266 15.23 -5.82 10.15
CA ASN A 266 15.71 -7.12 9.70
C ASN A 266 14.63 -8.22 9.73
N THR A 267 13.37 -7.84 9.92
CA THR A 267 12.19 -8.70 9.96
C THR A 267 11.17 -8.20 8.96
N THR A 268 10.69 -9.08 8.10
CA THR A 268 9.69 -8.79 7.06
C THR A 268 8.43 -9.64 7.28
N TYR A 269 7.41 -9.41 6.47
CA TYR A 269 6.10 -10.08 6.55
C TYR A 269 6.17 -11.62 6.57
N THR A 270 7.18 -12.20 5.90
CA THR A 270 7.35 -13.66 5.79
C THR A 270 8.17 -14.28 6.91
N ASP A 271 8.79 -13.46 7.76
CA ASP A 271 9.67 -13.96 8.82
C ASP A 271 8.87 -14.47 10.03
N PRO A 272 9.35 -15.50 10.73
CA PRO A 272 8.70 -16.03 11.92
C PRO A 272 8.49 -14.97 13.02
N ASP A 273 9.41 -14.00 13.13
CA ASP A 273 9.39 -12.94 14.15
C ASP A 273 8.45 -11.77 13.81
N TYR A 274 7.79 -11.81 12.63
CA TYR A 274 6.89 -10.74 12.21
C TYR A 274 5.74 -10.46 13.20
N PRO A 275 5.07 -11.47 13.79
CA PRO A 275 4.07 -11.23 14.83
C PRO A 275 4.63 -10.46 16.04
N ALA A 276 5.85 -10.81 16.48
CA ALA A 276 6.52 -10.11 17.57
C ALA A 276 6.85 -8.66 17.20
N LEU A 277 7.25 -8.40 15.95
CA LEU A 277 7.47 -7.04 15.43
C LEU A 277 6.18 -6.21 15.43
N GLN A 278 5.03 -6.80 15.13
CA GLN A 278 3.74 -6.10 15.19
C GLN A 278 3.39 -5.70 16.61
N VAL A 279 3.58 -6.58 17.59
CA VAL A 279 3.34 -6.28 19.01
C VAL A 279 4.36 -5.25 19.50
N PHE A 280 5.64 -5.37 19.14
CA PHE A 280 6.67 -4.38 19.45
C PHE A 280 6.27 -2.99 18.95
N ASN A 281 5.86 -2.87 17.69
CA ASN A 281 5.41 -1.59 17.12
C ASN A 281 4.19 -1.04 17.86
N GLY A 282 3.22 -1.88 18.21
CA GLY A 282 2.03 -1.49 18.96
C GLY A 282 2.38 -0.85 20.31
N LEU A 283 3.28 -1.48 21.06
CA LEU A 283 3.79 -0.98 22.34
C LEU A 283 4.66 0.27 22.20
N PHE A 284 5.48 0.33 21.14
CA PHE A 284 6.43 1.41 20.94
C PHE A 284 5.75 2.71 20.53
N GLY A 285 4.98 2.70 19.43
CA GLY A 285 4.37 3.92 18.89
C GLY A 285 3.14 3.70 18.01
N GLY A 286 2.65 2.47 17.88
CA GLY A 286 1.55 2.15 16.96
C GLY A 286 0.16 2.53 17.48
N PHE A 287 -0.01 2.70 18.80
CA PHE A 287 -1.32 2.90 19.44
C PHE A 287 -1.31 4.04 20.44
N SER A 288 -2.51 4.45 20.90
CA SER A 288 -2.66 5.54 21.87
C SER A 288 -2.16 5.21 23.28
N HIS A 289 -1.95 3.93 23.60
CA HIS A 289 -1.34 3.49 24.87
C HIS A 289 0.16 3.22 24.74
N SER A 290 0.76 3.53 23.59
CA SER A 290 2.17 3.28 23.30
C SER A 290 3.12 4.20 24.06
N LYS A 291 4.37 3.77 24.20
CA LYS A 291 5.42 4.56 24.89
C LYS A 291 5.64 5.93 24.25
N LEU A 292 5.66 6.02 22.91
CA LEU A 292 5.84 7.31 22.22
C LEU A 292 4.66 8.24 22.46
N PHE A 293 3.43 7.72 22.38
CA PHE A 293 2.25 8.53 22.63
C PHE A 293 2.26 9.08 24.07
N ILE A 294 2.49 8.23 25.06
CA ILE A 294 2.45 8.59 26.46
C ILE A 294 3.62 9.53 26.81
N ASN A 295 4.86 9.22 26.43
CA ASN A 295 6.03 9.92 26.94
C ASN A 295 6.43 11.14 26.12
N VAL A 296 6.23 11.14 24.79
CA VAL A 296 6.58 12.28 23.92
C VAL A 296 5.41 13.26 23.79
N ARG A 297 4.18 12.75 23.59
CA ARG A 297 3.01 13.59 23.36
C ARG A 297 2.35 14.04 24.66
N GLU A 298 1.99 13.11 25.56
CA GLU A 298 1.22 13.46 26.77
C GLU A 298 2.10 14.04 27.89
N LYS A 299 3.10 13.29 28.38
CA LYS A 299 3.90 13.70 29.51
C LYS A 299 4.85 14.87 29.20
N ALA A 300 5.62 14.76 28.11
CA ALA A 300 6.57 15.79 27.74
C ALA A 300 5.91 16.95 26.97
N SER A 301 4.73 16.78 26.42
CA SER A 301 4.00 17.78 25.63
C SER A 301 4.84 18.38 24.50
N LEU A 302 5.78 17.60 23.94
CA LEU A 302 6.71 18.07 22.91
C LEU A 302 6.15 18.01 21.51
N ALA A 303 5.13 17.14 21.28
CA ALA A 303 4.65 16.82 19.97
C ALA A 303 3.12 16.82 19.89
N TYR A 304 2.60 17.27 18.75
CA TYR A 304 1.19 17.14 18.40
C TYR A 304 0.81 15.68 18.12
N TYR A 305 1.75 14.96 17.52
CA TYR A 305 1.66 13.53 17.28
C TYR A 305 3.06 12.92 17.45
N ALA A 306 3.11 11.71 17.98
CA ALA A 306 4.29 10.86 18.01
C ALA A 306 3.79 9.43 17.78
N ALA A 307 4.18 8.83 16.68
CA ALA A 307 3.72 7.51 16.28
C ALA A 307 4.81 6.73 15.54
N SER A 308 4.71 5.41 15.55
CA SER A 308 5.55 4.54 14.74
C SER A 308 4.71 3.65 13.81
N ARG A 309 5.31 3.25 12.69
CA ARG A 309 4.73 2.28 11.76
C ARG A 309 5.79 1.35 11.20
N VAL A 310 5.40 0.12 10.94
CA VAL A 310 6.22 -0.87 10.25
C VAL A 310 5.91 -0.87 8.76
N GLU A 311 6.95 -0.87 7.94
CA GLU A 311 6.85 -1.27 6.54
C GLU A 311 7.28 -2.73 6.43
N SER A 312 6.28 -3.59 6.31
CA SER A 312 6.42 -5.03 6.51
C SER A 312 7.21 -5.77 5.43
N PHE A 313 7.19 -5.27 4.18
CA PHE A 313 7.86 -5.93 3.05
C PHE A 313 9.31 -5.49 2.88
N LYS A 314 9.67 -4.31 3.40
CA LYS A 314 11.04 -3.79 3.36
C LYS A 314 11.79 -4.01 4.66
N GLY A 315 11.08 -4.27 5.75
CA GLY A 315 11.68 -4.41 7.07
C GLY A 315 12.15 -3.08 7.63
N LEU A 316 11.29 -2.06 7.60
CA LEU A 316 11.55 -0.75 8.19
C LEU A 316 10.57 -0.46 9.32
N LEU A 317 11.05 0.22 10.36
CA LEU A 317 10.24 0.85 11.38
C LEU A 317 10.50 2.35 11.32
N MET A 318 9.45 3.14 11.17
CA MET A 318 9.55 4.60 11.03
C MET A 318 8.78 5.27 12.15
N VAL A 319 9.44 6.17 12.89
CA VAL A 319 8.85 7.08 13.86
C VAL A 319 8.59 8.41 13.18
N MET A 320 7.44 9.01 13.44
CA MET A 320 7.01 10.29 12.89
C MET A 320 6.52 11.17 14.03
N SER A 321 7.01 12.42 14.09
CA SER A 321 6.61 13.39 15.10
C SER A 321 6.61 14.81 14.55
N GLY A 322 5.61 15.61 14.97
CA GLY A 322 5.56 17.04 14.70
C GLY A 322 5.92 17.81 15.96
N ILE A 323 7.06 18.52 15.95
CA ILE A 323 7.63 19.17 17.12
C ILE A 323 7.97 20.64 16.85
N GLU A 324 8.12 21.45 17.91
CA GLU A 324 8.79 22.75 17.79
C GLU A 324 10.29 22.57 17.60
N VAL A 325 10.90 23.42 16.77
CA VAL A 325 12.34 23.32 16.42
C VAL A 325 13.25 23.32 17.66
N LYS A 326 12.93 24.15 18.66
CA LYS A 326 13.69 24.22 19.91
C LYS A 326 13.70 22.92 20.73
N ASN A 327 12.69 22.07 20.52
CA ASN A 327 12.50 20.82 21.25
C ASN A 327 13.18 19.61 20.57
N TYR A 328 13.88 19.81 19.45
CA TYR A 328 14.45 18.75 18.65
C TYR A 328 15.29 17.76 19.47
N LYS A 329 16.32 18.26 20.16
CA LYS A 329 17.23 17.41 20.95
C LYS A 329 16.50 16.61 22.03
N GLN A 330 15.58 17.27 22.74
CA GLN A 330 14.81 16.61 23.78
C GLN A 330 13.89 15.52 23.22
N ALA A 331 13.23 15.79 22.09
CA ALA A 331 12.37 14.81 21.45
C ALA A 331 13.15 13.57 20.96
N VAL A 332 14.31 13.77 20.34
CA VAL A 332 15.21 12.67 19.93
C VAL A 332 15.61 11.85 21.15
N THR A 333 16.12 12.50 22.21
CA THR A 333 16.53 11.80 23.45
C THR A 333 15.39 10.94 24.01
N ILE A 334 14.18 11.51 24.16
CA ILE A 334 13.05 10.74 24.72
C ILE A 334 12.68 9.57 23.82
N ILE A 335 12.66 9.76 22.48
CA ILE A 335 12.34 8.65 21.54
C ILE A 335 13.37 7.52 21.67
N GLU A 336 14.66 7.85 21.75
CA GLU A 336 15.74 6.88 21.94
C GLU A 336 15.64 6.16 23.29
N GLU A 337 15.34 6.88 24.37
CA GLU A 337 15.08 6.30 25.70
C GLU A 337 13.90 5.29 25.65
N GLN A 338 12.81 5.66 24.96
CA GLN A 338 11.66 4.75 24.83
C GLN A 338 12.01 3.53 23.97
N PHE A 339 12.84 3.70 22.95
CA PHE A 339 13.31 2.59 22.14
C PHE A 339 14.19 1.62 22.95
N GLN A 340 15.11 2.14 23.74
CA GLN A 340 15.93 1.35 24.67
C GLN A 340 15.08 0.66 25.73
N ALA A 341 14.06 1.33 26.28
CA ALA A 341 13.11 0.75 27.21
C ALA A 341 12.39 -0.47 26.61
N MET A 342 12.02 -0.40 25.30
CA MET A 342 11.47 -1.54 24.59
C MET A 342 12.47 -2.70 24.48
N GLN A 343 13.73 -2.43 24.16
CA GLN A 343 14.79 -3.45 24.07
C GLN A 343 15.11 -4.10 25.41
N ASN A 344 14.94 -3.37 26.50
CA ASN A 344 15.18 -3.84 27.87
C ASN A 344 13.96 -4.53 28.49
N GLY A 345 12.80 -4.55 27.80
CA GLY A 345 11.58 -5.19 28.30
C GLY A 345 10.84 -4.37 29.36
N ASP A 346 11.03 -3.06 29.37
CA ASP A 346 10.31 -2.15 30.27
C ASP A 346 8.86 -1.91 29.78
N PHE A 347 8.06 -2.94 29.85
CA PHE A 347 6.61 -2.97 29.61
C PHE A 347 6.01 -4.17 30.34
N SER A 348 4.75 -4.05 30.74
CA SER A 348 4.05 -5.06 31.52
C SER A 348 3.38 -6.13 30.67
N GLU A 349 2.96 -7.23 31.29
CA GLU A 349 2.11 -8.24 30.62
C GLU A 349 0.73 -7.67 30.25
N ASP A 350 0.22 -6.72 31.04
CA ASP A 350 -1.04 -6.02 30.73
C ASP A 350 -0.92 -5.16 29.47
N ASP A 351 0.22 -4.47 29.28
CA ASP A 351 0.50 -3.69 28.06
C ASP A 351 0.53 -4.61 26.82
N ILE A 352 1.14 -5.79 26.96
CA ILE A 352 1.19 -6.81 25.89
C ILE A 352 -0.21 -7.30 25.58
N ALA A 353 -0.99 -7.68 26.60
CA ALA A 353 -2.35 -8.18 26.42
C ALA A 353 -3.27 -7.14 25.76
N GLN A 354 -3.18 -5.87 26.21
CA GLN A 354 -3.92 -4.77 25.58
C GLN A 354 -3.53 -4.58 24.11
N THR A 355 -2.23 -4.58 23.81
CA THR A 355 -1.71 -4.41 22.45
C THR A 355 -2.19 -5.51 21.51
N LYS A 356 -2.12 -6.78 21.94
CA LYS A 356 -2.65 -7.93 21.18
C LYS A 356 -4.13 -7.79 20.90
N ALA A 357 -4.92 -7.38 21.90
CA ALA A 357 -6.36 -7.17 21.74
C ALA A 357 -6.65 -6.07 20.70
N VAL A 358 -5.89 -4.97 20.70
CA VAL A 358 -6.03 -3.90 19.70
C VAL A 358 -5.67 -4.39 18.31
N ILE A 359 -4.55 -5.12 18.15
CA ILE A 359 -4.15 -5.70 16.85
C ILE A 359 -5.26 -6.63 16.33
N LYS A 360 -5.78 -7.52 17.17
CA LYS A 360 -6.88 -8.41 16.80
C LYS A 360 -8.11 -7.65 16.32
N ASN A 361 -8.52 -6.62 17.05
CA ASN A 361 -9.67 -5.80 16.67
C ASN A 361 -9.43 -5.09 15.35
N GLN A 362 -8.25 -4.51 15.11
CA GLN A 362 -7.91 -3.86 13.84
C GLN A 362 -7.92 -4.84 12.65
N VAL A 363 -7.44 -6.07 12.84
CA VAL A 363 -7.53 -7.10 11.79
C VAL A 363 -8.99 -7.43 11.49
N LEU A 364 -9.82 -7.62 12.51
CA LEU A 364 -11.25 -7.93 12.34
C LEU A 364 -12.00 -6.76 11.67
N GLU A 365 -11.74 -5.53 12.07
CA GLU A 365 -12.30 -4.33 11.42
C GLU A 365 -11.86 -4.21 9.95
N THR A 366 -10.59 -4.52 9.66
CA THR A 366 -10.05 -4.50 8.29
C THR A 366 -10.79 -5.48 7.40
N ILE A 367 -10.96 -6.72 7.82
CA ILE A 367 -11.63 -7.76 7.03
C ILE A 367 -13.17 -7.64 7.02
N ASP A 368 -13.72 -6.71 7.77
CA ASP A 368 -15.16 -6.41 7.79
C ASP A 368 -15.60 -5.48 6.64
N THR A 369 -14.63 -5.01 5.84
CA THR A 369 -14.87 -4.29 4.58
C THR A 369 -14.34 -5.11 3.40
N ALA A 370 -15.02 -5.05 2.26
CA ALA A 370 -14.59 -5.78 1.06
C ALA A 370 -13.19 -5.33 0.60
N TYR A 371 -12.92 -4.02 0.68
CA TYR A 371 -11.60 -3.46 0.36
C TYR A 371 -10.51 -3.95 1.31
N GLY A 372 -10.73 -3.83 2.61
CA GLY A 372 -9.74 -4.26 3.60
C GLY A 372 -9.47 -5.76 3.55
N LEU A 373 -10.51 -6.56 3.27
CA LEU A 373 -10.37 -7.99 3.04
C LEU A 373 -9.51 -8.29 1.80
N ALA A 374 -9.74 -7.61 0.68
CA ALA A 374 -8.91 -7.76 -0.51
C ALA A 374 -7.44 -7.38 -0.23
N GLU A 375 -7.19 -6.29 0.52
CA GLU A 375 -5.85 -5.86 0.88
C GLU A 375 -5.16 -6.86 1.83
N PHE A 376 -5.89 -7.42 2.80
CA PHE A 376 -5.37 -8.44 3.70
C PHE A 376 -4.94 -9.70 2.94
N LEU A 377 -5.80 -10.21 2.07
CA LEU A 377 -5.50 -11.39 1.23
C LEU A 377 -4.37 -11.10 0.23
N TYR A 378 -4.33 -9.88 -0.30
CA TYR A 378 -3.28 -9.49 -1.23
C TYR A 378 -1.89 -9.41 -0.60
N GLN A 379 -1.77 -9.12 0.69
CA GLN A 379 -0.47 -9.22 1.37
C GLN A 379 0.14 -10.61 1.23
N GLN A 380 -0.67 -11.64 1.39
CA GLN A 380 -0.24 -13.03 1.25
C GLN A 380 0.12 -13.38 -0.19
N ALA A 381 -0.75 -13.03 -1.15
CA ALA A 381 -0.50 -13.27 -2.57
C ALA A 381 0.78 -12.57 -3.05
N SER A 382 0.99 -11.31 -2.63
CA SER A 382 2.19 -10.56 -2.96
C SER A 382 3.45 -11.10 -2.32
N ALA A 383 3.36 -11.73 -1.16
CA ALA A 383 4.47 -12.40 -0.47
C ALA A 383 4.65 -13.86 -0.89
N GLN A 384 3.75 -14.40 -1.74
CA GLN A 384 3.73 -15.80 -2.17
C GLN A 384 3.67 -16.80 -0.99
N VAL A 385 2.90 -16.45 0.05
CA VAL A 385 2.68 -17.26 1.25
C VAL A 385 1.21 -17.46 1.50
N GLU A 386 0.88 -18.50 2.29
CA GLU A 386 -0.49 -18.77 2.74
C GLU A 386 -0.54 -18.74 4.27
N ILE A 387 -1.06 -17.66 4.83
CA ILE A 387 -1.24 -17.46 6.26
C ILE A 387 -2.72 -17.15 6.53
N PRO A 388 -3.58 -18.15 6.79
CA PRO A 388 -4.97 -17.92 7.15
C PRO A 388 -5.09 -16.89 8.28
N ILE A 389 -6.18 -16.12 8.28
CA ILE A 389 -6.42 -15.06 9.28
C ILE A 389 -6.35 -15.65 10.70
N GLU A 390 -6.92 -16.82 10.89
CA GLU A 390 -6.89 -17.56 12.15
C GLU A 390 -5.45 -17.79 12.62
N ARG A 391 -4.60 -18.27 11.71
CA ARG A 391 -3.18 -18.53 12.01
C ARG A 391 -2.43 -17.24 12.31
N PHE A 392 -2.72 -16.17 11.58
CA PHE A 392 -2.13 -14.86 11.85
C PHE A 392 -2.48 -14.39 13.27
N LEU A 393 -3.78 -14.43 13.64
CA LEU A 393 -4.25 -14.06 14.97
C LEU A 393 -3.69 -14.96 16.08
N ASP A 394 -3.63 -16.27 15.83
CA ASP A 394 -3.01 -17.22 16.77
C ASP A 394 -1.52 -16.94 16.97
N ASN A 395 -0.80 -16.55 15.92
CA ASN A 395 0.60 -16.19 16.02
C ASN A 395 0.79 -14.91 16.86
N ILE A 396 -0.07 -13.89 16.68
CA ILE A 396 -0.07 -12.69 17.54
C ILE A 396 -0.34 -13.06 19.00
N GLU A 397 -1.32 -13.94 19.26
CA GLU A 397 -1.68 -14.35 20.63
C GLU A 397 -0.53 -15.09 21.35
N LYS A 398 0.25 -15.87 20.63
CA LYS A 398 1.39 -16.65 21.15
C LYS A 398 2.64 -15.82 21.42
N VAL A 399 2.73 -14.59 20.95
CA VAL A 399 3.90 -13.72 21.18
C VAL A 399 4.16 -13.54 22.66
N THR A 400 5.37 -13.81 23.10
CA THR A 400 5.82 -13.64 24.49
C THR A 400 6.59 -12.33 24.67
N LYS A 401 6.78 -11.93 25.92
CA LYS A 401 7.64 -10.79 26.27
C LYS A 401 9.08 -10.97 25.74
N GLU A 402 9.59 -12.19 25.81
CA GLU A 402 10.93 -12.53 25.31
C GLU A 402 11.02 -12.37 23.79
N ASP A 403 10.01 -12.77 23.03
CA ASP A 403 9.97 -12.59 21.57
C ASP A 403 10.01 -11.10 21.20
N ILE A 404 9.28 -10.24 21.93
CA ILE A 404 9.25 -8.80 21.73
C ILE A 404 10.64 -8.17 22.00
N ILE A 405 11.30 -8.61 23.09
CA ILE A 405 12.66 -8.14 23.42
C ILE A 405 13.65 -8.60 22.34
N ASN A 406 13.57 -9.85 21.90
CA ASN A 406 14.48 -10.41 20.91
C ASN A 406 14.37 -9.71 19.56
N VAL A 407 13.14 -9.47 19.07
CA VAL A 407 12.95 -8.70 17.83
C VAL A 407 13.45 -7.26 18.01
N GLY A 408 13.20 -6.63 19.16
CA GLY A 408 13.67 -5.29 19.48
C GLY A 408 15.19 -5.15 19.43
N LYS A 409 15.94 -6.15 19.89
CA LYS A 409 17.42 -6.16 19.86
C LYS A 409 17.98 -6.20 18.43
N ASN A 410 17.23 -6.77 17.49
CA ASN A 410 17.59 -6.84 16.06
C ASN A 410 17.29 -5.56 15.31
N ILE A 411 16.44 -4.69 15.85
CA ILE A 411 16.10 -3.40 15.25
C ILE A 411 17.28 -2.42 15.48
N LYS A 412 17.70 -1.76 14.41
CA LYS A 412 18.83 -0.82 14.45
C LYS A 412 18.44 0.53 13.87
N LEU A 413 18.88 1.59 14.54
CA LEU A 413 18.76 2.95 14.04
C LEU A 413 19.53 3.08 12.71
N ASP A 414 18.91 3.73 11.73
CA ASP A 414 19.52 4.01 10.43
C ASP A 414 19.65 5.52 10.22
N THR A 415 18.55 6.25 10.23
CA THR A 415 18.55 7.68 9.87
C THR A 415 17.62 8.47 10.80
N THR A 416 18.12 9.57 11.33
CA THR A 416 17.31 10.62 11.93
C THR A 416 17.19 11.77 10.95
N TYR A 417 15.97 12.05 10.48
CA TYR A 417 15.67 13.12 9.54
C TYR A 417 14.85 14.21 10.21
N PHE A 418 15.29 15.45 10.08
CA PHE A 418 14.58 16.61 10.63
C PHE A 418 14.38 17.70 9.58
N LEU A 419 13.13 17.97 9.25
CA LEU A 419 12.74 19.14 8.48
C LEU A 419 12.45 20.27 9.44
N LYS A 420 13.34 21.27 9.50
CA LYS A 420 13.17 22.42 10.40
C LYS A 420 12.71 23.67 9.66
N GLY A 421 12.00 24.53 10.38
CA GLY A 421 11.63 25.84 9.86
C GLY A 421 12.84 26.77 9.78
N THR A 422 12.92 27.56 8.73
CA THR A 422 13.95 28.60 8.51
C THR A 422 13.87 29.76 9.52
N GLY A 423 12.93 29.68 10.50
CA GLY A 423 12.84 30.63 11.59
C GLY A 423 12.63 32.06 11.10
N GLY A 424 11.51 32.32 10.45
CA GLY A 424 11.03 33.69 10.34
C GLY A 424 10.83 34.24 11.76
N ALA A 425 11.72 35.12 12.19
CA ALA A 425 11.54 35.87 13.41
C ALA A 425 10.18 36.58 13.33
N SER A 426 9.27 36.20 14.20
CA SER A 426 8.07 36.96 14.53
C SER A 426 8.30 37.78 15.77
#